data_4df4d49262624f0f9832eae349423f13
#
_entry.id   4df4d49262624f0f9832eae349423f13
#
_cell.length_a   1.000
_cell.length_b   1.000
_cell.length_c   1.000
_cell.angle_alpha   90.00
_cell.angle_beta   90.00
_cell.angle_gamma   90.00
#
_symmetry.space_group_name_H-M   'P 1'
#
loop_
_entity.id
_entity.type
_entity.pdbx_description
1 polymer ?
#
loop_
_entity_poly.entity_id
_entity_poly.type
_entity_poly.pdbx_seq_one_letter_code
_entity_poly.pdbx_strand_id
1 'polypeptide(L)'
;MNYSKENPWIKKREPIFCTWDPTQNRGFFTNFSVSRKNDIMLFSDEQIRSYVRMLKSFGFTGMQVTDGCLCWRTYGSYKFVHSQFRRYAEALHEEGMTFTLWVWAANFTGHGWNDPDVKYRAADGKKAYDDPEVFASFDRYYDIYAEMADCTDLLIAHFRDPGELTDPDDIFAFTRLLEKKFRDRNPSVRMGVDTWACEDDFPDRLVKAGFSDYLILELPFLPQWREEGKRKRFRQGVRDAGCRLGLWGWYTVDYEIDQLASMYVNSRVLSDVYNKVREQGDGVLVPEYWAELSAYNVLNLFSLYCSAQLMIDPTRDPDELLREITEMVYGAEHCDTVLSALELIRDARSGDTWTSYWWTEDGYVLGGNDPEDIEKRAEQSLAEIKKAALDRKNHSTIDLPVEPYRILELMLPHIDQIRQYAHFRCKMAELEKISAAGADKKQLSAELARIWHPVPDYNTIIGQFGQIEARAQEFAVKDFCSRAGIDIPRIGCRDELVRRRLIDYMIICQRGCAEPVYVGASDFGMGFAFTDVSERIMDELTDCGVLVKAEDGKYCLANYIDFIYDFN
;
A
#
# COMPACT_ATOMS: atom_id res chain seq x y z
N MET A 1 -27.53 -14.72 12.32
CA MET A 1 -28.18 -13.84 11.32
C MET A 1 -27.89 -14.42 9.97
N ASN A 2 -28.85 -14.43 9.06
CA ASN A 2 -28.59 -14.84 7.68
C ASN A 2 -28.16 -13.59 6.91
N TYR A 3 -26.91 -13.53 6.53
CA TYR A 3 -26.38 -12.45 5.70
C TYR A 3 -26.63 -12.76 4.21
N SER A 4 -26.83 -11.72 3.40
CA SER A 4 -26.97 -11.81 1.94
C SER A 4 -26.60 -10.49 1.29
N LYS A 5 -26.59 -10.42 -0.05
CA LYS A 5 -26.37 -9.15 -0.76
C LYS A 5 -27.41 -8.09 -0.41
N GLU A 6 -28.65 -8.48 -0.13
CA GLU A 6 -29.75 -7.61 0.29
C GLU A 6 -29.66 -7.22 1.78
N ASN A 7 -29.05 -8.07 2.60
CA ASN A 7 -28.85 -7.86 4.02
C ASN A 7 -27.40 -8.15 4.42
N PRO A 8 -26.43 -7.38 3.94
CA PRO A 8 -25.01 -7.62 4.20
C PRO A 8 -24.65 -7.28 5.65
N TRP A 9 -23.56 -7.88 6.14
CA TRP A 9 -22.97 -7.51 7.43
C TRP A 9 -22.54 -6.05 7.43
N ILE A 10 -21.79 -5.62 6.41
CA ILE A 10 -21.37 -4.22 6.20
C ILE A 10 -22.15 -3.67 4.99
N LYS A 11 -22.88 -2.57 5.18
CA LYS A 11 -23.71 -1.98 4.13
C LYS A 11 -22.90 -1.28 3.05
N LYS A 12 -21.87 -0.53 3.43
CA LYS A 12 -20.98 0.22 2.54
C LYS A 12 -19.59 -0.40 2.58
N ARG A 13 -19.11 -0.85 1.43
CA ARG A 13 -17.88 -1.63 1.27
C ARG A 13 -17.04 -1.01 0.18
N GLU A 14 -15.82 -0.62 0.52
CA GLU A 14 -14.92 0.05 -0.42
C GLU A 14 -13.51 -0.53 -0.31
N PRO A 15 -12.81 -0.81 -1.40
CA PRO A 15 -11.37 -0.97 -1.35
C PRO A 15 -10.72 0.42 -1.21
N ILE A 16 -9.64 0.51 -0.46
CA ILE A 16 -8.80 1.70 -0.38
C ILE A 16 -7.57 1.48 -1.23
N PHE A 17 -7.25 2.44 -2.07
CA PHE A 17 -6.00 2.46 -2.82
C PHE A 17 -5.16 3.64 -2.39
N CYS A 18 -4.03 3.37 -1.75
CA CYS A 18 -3.06 4.40 -1.42
C CYS A 18 -2.31 4.81 -2.67
N THR A 19 -2.52 6.02 -3.11
CA THR A 19 -1.74 6.63 -4.16
C THR A 19 -0.65 7.47 -3.54
N TRP A 20 0.45 6.85 -3.27
CA TRP A 20 1.64 7.57 -2.88
C TRP A 20 2.21 8.28 -4.09
N ASP A 21 2.71 9.48 -3.87
CA ASP A 21 3.47 10.16 -4.90
C ASP A 21 4.66 9.30 -5.30
N PRO A 22 4.72 8.85 -6.56
CA PRO A 22 5.83 8.07 -7.04
C PRO A 22 7.17 8.78 -6.87
N THR A 23 7.21 10.10 -6.77
CA THR A 23 8.45 10.84 -6.68
C THR A 23 9.11 10.80 -5.32
N GLN A 24 8.39 10.44 -4.28
CA GLN A 24 8.92 10.51 -2.92
C GLN A 24 8.93 9.18 -2.20
N ASN A 25 8.26 8.21 -2.72
CA ASN A 25 8.16 6.94 -2.08
C ASN A 25 9.34 6.06 -2.43
N ARG A 26 10.36 6.20 -1.69
CA ARG A 26 11.71 5.70 -1.85
C ARG A 26 11.83 4.18 -1.82
N GLY A 27 10.77 3.49 -1.39
CA GLY A 27 10.70 2.04 -1.34
C GLY A 27 9.68 1.42 -2.29
N PHE A 28 8.84 2.21 -2.93
CA PHE A 28 7.68 1.71 -3.68
C PHE A 28 7.93 1.42 -5.15
N PHE A 29 9.10 1.75 -5.67
CA PHE A 29 9.38 1.66 -7.10
C PHE A 29 9.90 0.32 -7.54
N THR A 30 9.59 -0.67 -6.81
CA THR A 30 10.29 -1.91 -6.91
C THR A 30 9.86 -2.76 -8.06
N ASN A 31 8.71 -2.52 -8.62
CA ASN A 31 8.21 -3.38 -9.67
C ASN A 31 7.67 -2.61 -10.87
N PHE A 32 8.54 -1.85 -11.50
CA PHE A 32 8.24 -1.04 -12.67
C PHE A 32 7.59 -1.83 -13.80
N SER A 33 8.04 -3.05 -14.01
CA SER A 33 7.51 -3.89 -15.08
C SER A 33 6.10 -4.40 -14.78
N VAL A 34 5.76 -4.57 -13.51
CA VAL A 34 4.42 -4.99 -13.07
C VAL A 34 3.51 -3.79 -12.98
N SER A 35 3.95 -2.69 -12.37
CA SER A 35 3.12 -1.51 -12.14
C SER A 35 2.71 -0.79 -13.41
N ARG A 36 3.60 -0.68 -14.41
CA ARG A 36 3.30 0.10 -15.64
C ARG A 36 2.08 -0.37 -16.43
N LYS A 37 1.76 -1.66 -16.39
CA LYS A 37 0.64 -2.20 -17.21
C LYS A 37 -0.59 -2.58 -16.40
N ASN A 38 -0.45 -2.66 -15.08
CA ASN A 38 -1.46 -3.22 -14.19
C ASN A 38 -1.73 -2.34 -12.99
N ASP A 39 -1.01 -1.25 -12.88
CA ASP A 39 -1.26 -0.19 -11.92
C ASP A 39 -2.56 0.50 -12.32
N ILE A 40 -3.54 0.44 -11.43
CA ILE A 40 -4.85 1.06 -11.65
C ILE A 40 -4.76 2.56 -11.92
N MET A 41 -3.70 3.23 -11.45
CA MET A 41 -3.47 4.65 -11.71
C MET A 41 -3.06 4.94 -13.16
N LEU A 42 -2.67 3.91 -13.92
CA LEU A 42 -2.24 4.03 -15.32
C LEU A 42 -3.24 3.41 -16.31
N PHE A 43 -4.39 2.98 -15.84
CA PHE A 43 -5.42 2.38 -16.67
C PHE A 43 -6.01 3.38 -17.68
N SER A 44 -6.29 2.89 -18.89
CA SER A 44 -7.11 3.60 -19.88
C SER A 44 -8.57 3.72 -19.41
N ASP A 45 -9.37 4.57 -20.05
CA ASP A 45 -10.80 4.70 -19.72
C ASP A 45 -11.56 3.38 -19.82
N GLU A 46 -11.25 2.56 -20.80
CA GLU A 46 -11.85 1.24 -20.96
C GLU A 46 -11.47 0.31 -19.80
N GLN A 47 -10.19 0.29 -19.44
CA GLN A 47 -9.71 -0.51 -18.30
C GLN A 47 -10.29 -0.01 -16.97
N ILE A 48 -10.43 1.31 -16.78
CA ILE A 48 -11.08 1.88 -15.60
C ILE A 48 -12.52 1.40 -15.49
N ARG A 49 -13.30 1.48 -16.58
CA ARG A 49 -14.69 1.01 -16.59
C ARG A 49 -14.78 -0.50 -16.31
N SER A 50 -13.91 -1.29 -16.92
CA SER A 50 -13.86 -2.74 -16.64
C SER A 50 -13.50 -3.01 -15.18
N TYR A 51 -12.53 -2.28 -14.62
CA TYR A 51 -12.13 -2.41 -13.22
C TYR A 51 -13.28 -2.06 -12.26
N VAL A 52 -13.98 -0.97 -12.52
CA VAL A 52 -15.14 -0.56 -11.70
C VAL A 52 -16.28 -1.59 -11.78
N ARG A 53 -16.57 -2.11 -12.98
CA ARG A 53 -17.56 -3.20 -13.14
C ARG A 53 -17.13 -4.48 -12.41
N MET A 54 -15.84 -4.81 -12.45
CA MET A 54 -15.27 -5.90 -11.67
C MET A 54 -15.53 -5.70 -10.17
N LEU A 55 -15.15 -4.53 -9.61
CA LEU A 55 -15.39 -4.22 -8.19
C LEU A 55 -16.87 -4.32 -7.81
N LYS A 56 -17.76 -3.81 -8.68
CA LYS A 56 -19.21 -3.93 -8.49
C LYS A 56 -19.67 -5.38 -8.47
N SER A 57 -19.16 -6.20 -9.40
CA SER A 57 -19.49 -7.64 -9.46
C SER A 57 -19.04 -8.38 -8.19
N PHE A 58 -17.92 -7.97 -7.60
CA PHE A 58 -17.42 -8.49 -6.32
C PHE A 58 -18.32 -8.11 -5.13
N GLY A 59 -19.13 -7.06 -5.27
CA GLY A 59 -20.04 -6.61 -4.23
C GLY A 59 -19.57 -5.36 -3.49
N PHE A 60 -18.55 -4.67 -3.98
CA PHE A 60 -18.20 -3.34 -3.48
C PHE A 60 -19.27 -2.31 -3.84
N THR A 61 -19.43 -1.30 -3.01
CA THR A 61 -20.43 -0.23 -3.17
C THR A 61 -19.80 1.10 -3.57
N GLY A 62 -18.49 1.17 -3.61
CA GLY A 62 -17.69 2.33 -3.95
C GLY A 62 -16.22 1.98 -3.95
N MET A 63 -15.39 3.00 -4.07
CA MET A 63 -13.94 2.93 -4.04
C MET A 63 -13.40 4.14 -3.30
N GLN A 64 -12.44 3.92 -2.43
CA GLN A 64 -11.70 4.97 -1.74
C GLN A 64 -10.29 5.07 -2.32
N VAL A 65 -9.85 6.30 -2.58
CA VAL A 65 -8.48 6.60 -2.94
C VAL A 65 -7.87 7.55 -1.92
N THR A 66 -6.56 7.40 -1.67
CA THR A 66 -5.84 8.34 -0.82
C THR A 66 -5.07 9.31 -1.69
N ASP A 67 -5.22 10.60 -1.44
CA ASP A 67 -4.37 11.61 -2.05
C ASP A 67 -3.13 11.83 -1.19
N GLY A 68 -2.08 11.08 -1.47
CA GLY A 68 -0.76 11.29 -0.87
C GLY A 68 0.09 12.34 -1.57
N CYS A 69 -0.32 12.84 -2.74
CA CYS A 69 0.53 13.68 -3.59
C CYS A 69 0.92 15.02 -2.96
N LEU A 70 -0.01 15.64 -2.25
CA LEU A 70 0.26 16.92 -1.60
C LEU A 70 1.12 16.78 -0.36
N CYS A 71 1.10 15.63 0.30
CA CYS A 71 1.96 15.33 1.44
C CYS A 71 3.45 15.24 1.05
N TRP A 72 3.74 15.01 -0.23
CA TRP A 72 5.03 14.51 -0.65
C TRP A 72 5.77 15.41 -1.66
N ARG A 73 5.38 16.68 -1.83
CA ARG A 73 6.17 17.68 -2.57
C ARG A 73 6.01 17.82 -4.07
N THR A 74 5.13 17.15 -4.71
CA THR A 74 5.09 17.28 -6.15
C THR A 74 3.83 17.94 -6.64
N TYR A 75 3.84 19.25 -6.60
CA TYR A 75 2.77 20.07 -7.15
C TYR A 75 2.43 19.76 -8.63
N GLY A 76 3.40 19.24 -9.38
CA GLY A 76 3.17 18.81 -10.75
C GLY A 76 2.37 17.52 -10.86
N SER A 77 2.65 16.52 -10.02
CA SER A 77 2.02 15.20 -10.07
C SER A 77 0.60 15.18 -9.53
N TYR A 78 0.20 16.10 -8.63
CA TYR A 78 -1.18 16.10 -8.13
C TYR A 78 -2.21 16.30 -9.24
N LYS A 79 -1.93 17.12 -10.25
CA LYS A 79 -2.85 17.33 -11.38
C LYS A 79 -3.08 16.05 -12.16
N PHE A 80 -2.04 15.26 -12.36
CA PHE A 80 -2.16 13.95 -12.98
C PHE A 80 -3.00 13.02 -12.11
N VAL A 81 -2.67 12.89 -10.84
CA VAL A 81 -3.39 12.02 -9.90
C VAL A 81 -4.86 12.44 -9.79
N HIS A 82 -5.16 13.73 -9.63
CA HIS A 82 -6.53 14.23 -9.62
C HIS A 82 -7.27 13.96 -10.93
N SER A 83 -6.57 14.05 -12.09
CA SER A 83 -7.19 13.70 -13.37
C SER A 83 -7.55 12.22 -13.44
N GLN A 84 -6.71 11.32 -12.92
CA GLN A 84 -7.02 9.90 -12.82
C GLN A 84 -8.18 9.63 -11.83
N PHE A 85 -8.18 10.27 -10.68
CA PHE A 85 -9.27 10.16 -9.72
C PHE A 85 -10.62 10.58 -10.31
N ARG A 86 -10.66 11.65 -11.10
CA ARG A 86 -11.89 12.07 -11.79
C ARG A 86 -12.40 11.01 -12.75
N ARG A 87 -11.52 10.38 -13.51
CA ARG A 87 -11.89 9.27 -14.41
C ARG A 87 -12.50 8.10 -13.66
N TYR A 88 -11.92 7.75 -12.49
CA TYR A 88 -12.50 6.73 -11.60
C TYR A 88 -13.84 7.18 -11.01
N ALA A 89 -13.96 8.41 -10.53
CA ALA A 89 -15.20 8.93 -10.01
C ALA A 89 -16.33 8.89 -11.05
N GLU A 90 -16.06 9.31 -12.28
CA GLU A 90 -17.00 9.23 -13.41
C GLU A 90 -17.46 7.78 -13.65
N ALA A 91 -16.53 6.84 -13.77
CA ALA A 91 -16.86 5.44 -13.99
C ALA A 91 -17.64 4.82 -12.81
N LEU A 92 -17.31 5.18 -11.57
CA LEU A 92 -18.04 4.75 -10.37
C LEU A 92 -19.47 5.29 -10.38
N HIS A 93 -19.64 6.58 -10.69
CA HIS A 93 -20.97 7.20 -10.76
C HIS A 93 -21.83 6.61 -11.90
N GLU A 94 -21.23 6.32 -13.06
CA GLU A 94 -21.93 5.59 -14.17
C GLU A 94 -22.48 4.25 -13.67
N GLU A 95 -21.80 3.57 -12.77
CA GLU A 95 -22.21 2.29 -12.19
C GLU A 95 -23.05 2.43 -10.91
N GLY A 96 -23.37 3.64 -10.46
CA GLY A 96 -24.12 3.91 -9.22
C GLY A 96 -23.33 3.59 -7.95
N MET A 97 -22.02 3.62 -8.02
CA MET A 97 -21.08 3.42 -6.91
C MET A 97 -20.58 4.78 -6.38
N THR A 98 -20.06 4.79 -5.15
CA THR A 98 -19.54 6.00 -4.51
C THR A 98 -18.05 6.17 -4.74
N PHE A 99 -17.60 7.42 -4.88
CA PHE A 99 -16.19 7.81 -4.89
C PHE A 99 -15.85 8.48 -3.56
N THR A 100 -14.91 7.90 -2.82
CA THR A 100 -14.43 8.42 -1.54
C THR A 100 -12.99 8.91 -1.69
N LEU A 101 -12.77 10.16 -1.32
CA LEU A 101 -11.44 10.76 -1.26
C LEU A 101 -10.95 10.79 0.19
N TRP A 102 -9.82 10.16 0.46
CA TRP A 102 -9.12 10.23 1.72
C TRP A 102 -7.92 11.15 1.57
N VAL A 103 -7.78 12.15 2.43
CA VAL A 103 -6.73 13.17 2.33
C VAL A 103 -5.88 13.20 3.58
N TRP A 104 -4.59 13.35 3.39
CA TRP A 104 -3.62 13.61 4.45
C TRP A 104 -3.70 15.08 4.87
N ALA A 105 -4.70 15.39 5.65
CA ALA A 105 -5.11 16.78 5.85
C ALA A 105 -4.10 17.65 6.62
N ALA A 106 -3.18 17.04 7.39
CA ALA A 106 -2.21 17.77 8.20
C ALA A 106 -0.78 17.25 8.12
N ASN A 107 -0.50 16.27 7.28
CA ASN A 107 0.80 15.63 7.23
C ASN A 107 1.71 16.25 6.17
N PHE A 108 2.09 17.50 6.36
CA PHE A 108 2.98 18.19 5.43
C PHE A 108 4.47 17.98 5.74
N THR A 109 4.84 17.29 6.81
CA THR A 109 6.17 17.42 7.39
C THR A 109 6.88 16.14 7.73
N GLY A 110 6.15 15.07 7.95
CA GLY A 110 6.71 13.85 8.52
C GLY A 110 7.81 13.20 7.69
N HIS A 111 7.93 13.55 6.42
CA HIS A 111 8.77 12.83 5.50
C HIS A 111 9.73 13.70 4.66
N GLY A 112 10.21 14.78 5.23
CA GLY A 112 11.27 15.58 4.61
C GLY A 112 10.77 16.66 3.67
N TRP A 113 9.57 17.13 3.90
CA TRP A 113 9.06 18.29 3.24
C TRP A 113 9.78 19.55 3.68
N ASN A 114 10.52 20.11 2.76
CA ASN A 114 11.20 21.39 2.91
C ASN A 114 10.68 22.35 1.84
N ASP A 115 9.35 22.49 1.72
CA ASP A 115 8.83 23.63 0.97
C ASP A 115 9.09 24.86 1.85
N PRO A 116 10.03 25.75 1.50
CA PRO A 116 10.36 26.90 2.31
C PRO A 116 9.18 27.88 2.44
N ASP A 117 8.18 27.75 1.57
CA ASP A 117 7.00 28.62 1.54
C ASP A 117 5.85 28.05 2.39
N VAL A 118 6.05 26.88 3.02
CA VAL A 118 5.04 26.24 3.87
C VAL A 118 5.43 26.30 5.33
N LYS A 119 4.64 27.01 6.10
CA LYS A 119 4.72 26.97 7.55
C LYS A 119 3.59 26.11 8.08
N TYR A 120 3.92 25.13 8.88
CA TYR A 120 3.00 24.14 9.42
C TYR A 120 3.05 24.03 10.94
N ARG A 121 3.99 24.69 11.59
CA ARG A 121 4.09 24.79 13.04
C ARG A 121 3.96 26.24 13.48
N ALA A 122 3.05 26.46 14.40
CA ALA A 122 2.93 27.74 15.07
C ALA A 122 4.15 28.00 15.98
N ALA A 123 4.37 29.24 16.30
CA ALA A 123 5.34 29.62 17.33
C ALA A 123 4.96 28.98 18.68
N ASP A 124 5.97 28.74 19.52
CA ASP A 124 5.78 28.10 20.83
C ASP A 124 4.64 28.75 21.63
N GLY A 125 3.72 27.89 22.07
CA GLY A 125 2.57 28.29 22.88
C GLY A 125 1.38 28.88 22.11
N LYS A 126 1.44 28.93 20.76
CA LYS A 126 0.29 29.31 19.93
C LYS A 126 -0.37 28.09 19.32
N LYS A 127 -1.69 28.17 19.12
CA LYS A 127 -2.40 27.19 18.31
C LYS A 127 -2.07 27.39 16.83
N ALA A 128 -1.98 26.29 16.10
CA ALA A 128 -1.65 26.31 14.67
C ALA A 128 -2.70 27.07 13.86
N TYR A 129 -3.98 26.93 14.22
CA TYR A 129 -5.07 27.62 13.54
C TYR A 129 -5.05 29.15 13.74
N ASP A 130 -4.51 29.64 14.85
CA ASP A 130 -4.41 31.05 15.18
C ASP A 130 -3.14 31.72 14.62
N ASP A 131 -2.22 30.94 14.03
CA ASP A 131 -1.03 31.48 13.37
C ASP A 131 -1.36 31.77 11.90
N PRO A 132 -1.29 33.06 11.44
CA PRO A 132 -1.72 33.41 10.09
C PRO A 132 -0.94 32.74 8.96
N GLU A 133 0.36 32.44 9.17
CA GLU A 133 1.19 31.80 8.15
C GLU A 133 0.89 30.32 8.08
N VAL A 134 0.67 29.65 9.21
CA VAL A 134 0.22 28.27 9.27
C VAL A 134 -1.15 28.13 8.63
N PHE A 135 -2.09 29.00 9.03
CA PHE A 135 -3.43 29.02 8.45
C PHE A 135 -3.39 29.19 6.93
N ALA A 136 -2.61 30.13 6.42
CA ALA A 136 -2.49 30.38 4.98
C ALA A 136 -1.92 29.15 4.23
N SER A 137 -1.02 28.40 4.85
CA SER A 137 -0.49 27.15 4.27
C SER A 137 -1.58 26.09 4.14
N PHE A 138 -2.33 25.83 5.21
CA PHE A 138 -3.44 24.87 5.18
C PHE A 138 -4.58 25.31 4.24
N ASP A 139 -4.92 26.61 4.25
CA ASP A 139 -5.95 27.17 3.38
C ASP A 139 -5.64 26.92 1.90
N ARG A 140 -4.38 27.16 1.50
CA ARG A 140 -3.89 26.90 0.13
C ARG A 140 -3.96 25.41 -0.23
N TYR A 141 -3.54 24.51 0.67
CA TYR A 141 -3.58 23.06 0.40
C TYR A 141 -5.01 22.55 0.30
N TYR A 142 -5.88 23.02 1.16
CA TYR A 142 -7.29 22.61 1.12
C TYR A 142 -8.01 23.13 -0.12
N ASP A 143 -7.58 24.26 -0.69
CA ASP A 143 -8.08 24.70 -1.99
C ASP A 143 -7.72 23.72 -3.12
N ILE A 144 -6.51 23.16 -3.10
CA ILE A 144 -6.07 22.15 -4.06
C ILE A 144 -6.88 20.86 -3.90
N TYR A 145 -7.03 20.34 -2.68
CA TYR A 145 -7.89 19.18 -2.43
C TYR A 145 -9.32 19.41 -2.87
N ALA A 146 -9.87 20.60 -2.59
CA ALA A 146 -11.22 20.95 -2.93
C ALA A 146 -11.48 21.09 -4.44
N GLU A 147 -10.44 21.06 -5.29
CA GLU A 147 -10.63 20.88 -6.74
C GLU A 147 -11.35 19.57 -7.07
N MET A 148 -11.27 18.57 -6.19
CA MET A 148 -11.93 17.27 -6.34
C MET A 148 -13.36 17.23 -5.76
N ALA A 149 -13.84 18.30 -5.14
CA ALA A 149 -15.10 18.28 -4.39
C ALA A 149 -16.32 17.93 -5.25
N ASP A 150 -16.36 18.35 -6.50
CA ASP A 150 -17.48 18.12 -7.44
C ASP A 150 -17.70 16.64 -7.77
N CYS A 151 -16.68 15.81 -7.68
CA CYS A 151 -16.77 14.37 -7.93
C CYS A 151 -16.64 13.51 -6.68
N THR A 152 -16.49 14.11 -5.49
CA THR A 152 -16.31 13.40 -4.21
C THR A 152 -17.65 13.25 -3.49
N ASP A 153 -18.05 12.00 -3.18
CA ASP A 153 -19.25 11.70 -2.40
C ASP A 153 -18.98 11.72 -0.89
N LEU A 154 -17.80 11.25 -0.49
CA LEU A 154 -17.33 11.18 0.88
C LEU A 154 -15.87 11.63 0.95
N LEU A 155 -15.59 12.58 1.83
CA LEU A 155 -14.24 13.03 2.14
C LEU A 155 -13.83 12.51 3.50
N ILE A 156 -12.73 11.74 3.57
CA ILE A 156 -12.12 11.30 4.83
C ILE A 156 -10.89 12.16 5.10
N ALA A 157 -10.89 12.84 6.24
CA ALA A 157 -9.74 13.62 6.67
C ALA A 157 -8.87 12.81 7.63
N HIS A 158 -7.59 12.68 7.30
CA HIS A 158 -6.55 12.08 8.13
C HIS A 158 -5.66 13.19 8.69
N PHE A 159 -5.69 13.39 10.00
CA PHE A 159 -4.97 14.48 10.63
C PHE A 159 -3.70 14.09 11.33
N ARG A 160 -3.55 12.82 11.65
CA ARG A 160 -2.44 12.35 12.47
C ARG A 160 -1.66 11.25 11.79
N ASP A 161 -0.51 11.63 11.24
CA ASP A 161 0.61 10.73 11.10
C ASP A 161 1.80 11.35 11.84
N PRO A 162 2.82 10.58 12.26
CA PRO A 162 3.73 11.04 13.31
C PRO A 162 4.24 12.47 13.12
N GLY A 163 3.88 13.33 14.05
CA GLY A 163 4.58 14.59 14.26
C GLY A 163 3.84 15.89 13.99
N GLU A 164 2.57 15.87 13.53
CA GLU A 164 1.97 17.09 13.01
C GLU A 164 1.00 17.81 13.96
N LEU A 165 -0.26 17.89 13.62
CA LEU A 165 -1.23 18.52 14.52
C LEU A 165 -1.54 17.58 15.69
N THR A 166 -1.14 17.97 16.88
CA THR A 166 -1.40 17.20 18.11
C THR A 166 -2.48 17.82 18.98
N ASP A 167 -2.74 19.12 18.81
CA ASP A 167 -3.81 19.81 19.54
C ASP A 167 -5.17 19.48 18.91
N PRO A 168 -6.10 18.88 19.65
CA PRO A 168 -7.42 18.53 19.13
C PRO A 168 -8.25 19.74 18.67
N ASP A 169 -8.08 20.91 19.29
CA ASP A 169 -8.80 22.10 18.86
C ASP A 169 -8.32 22.56 17.48
N ASP A 170 -7.01 22.45 17.20
CA ASP A 170 -6.45 22.72 15.88
C ASP A 170 -6.97 21.69 14.85
N ILE A 171 -6.97 20.39 15.21
CA ILE A 171 -7.52 19.33 14.37
C ILE A 171 -8.97 19.66 13.98
N PHE A 172 -9.81 20.02 14.96
CA PHE A 172 -11.20 20.32 14.68
C PHE A 172 -11.38 21.61 13.85
N ALA A 173 -10.59 22.64 14.13
CA ALA A 173 -10.65 23.89 13.38
C ALA A 173 -10.27 23.68 11.90
N PHE A 174 -9.18 22.94 11.63
CA PHE A 174 -8.78 22.62 10.28
C PHE A 174 -9.75 21.65 9.59
N THR A 175 -10.34 20.68 10.32
CA THR A 175 -11.42 19.85 9.77
C THR A 175 -12.58 20.70 9.27
N ARG A 176 -12.99 21.70 10.05
CA ARG A 176 -14.06 22.64 9.63
C ARG A 176 -13.67 23.48 8.43
N LEU A 177 -12.41 23.91 8.34
CA LEU A 177 -11.91 24.63 7.18
C LEU A 177 -11.97 23.74 5.92
N LEU A 178 -11.49 22.51 6.02
CA LEU A 178 -11.54 21.55 4.94
C LEU A 178 -12.98 21.25 4.50
N GLU A 179 -13.87 20.96 5.46
CA GLU A 179 -15.30 20.78 5.21
C GLU A 179 -15.90 21.96 4.46
N LYS A 180 -15.62 23.19 4.93
CA LYS A 180 -16.12 24.41 4.29
C LYS A 180 -15.67 24.50 2.84
N LYS A 181 -14.38 24.27 2.56
CA LYS A 181 -13.82 24.33 1.20
C LYS A 181 -14.50 23.33 0.25
N PHE A 182 -14.76 22.11 0.74
CA PHE A 182 -15.48 21.11 -0.05
C PHE A 182 -16.94 21.46 -0.24
N ARG A 183 -17.65 21.86 0.82
CA ARG A 183 -19.09 22.17 0.76
C ARG A 183 -19.40 23.44 -0.01
N ASP A 184 -18.49 24.39 -0.06
CA ASP A 184 -18.62 25.58 -0.92
C ASP A 184 -18.71 25.20 -2.40
N ARG A 185 -18.10 24.08 -2.80
CA ARG A 185 -18.10 23.54 -4.18
C ARG A 185 -19.11 22.40 -4.39
N ASN A 186 -19.29 21.56 -3.38
CA ASN A 186 -20.25 20.45 -3.39
C ASN A 186 -20.99 20.38 -2.03
N PRO A 187 -22.18 21.02 -1.91
CA PRO A 187 -22.95 21.00 -0.66
C PRO A 187 -23.38 19.61 -0.19
N SER A 188 -23.39 18.61 -1.08
CA SER A 188 -23.82 17.24 -0.78
C SER A 188 -22.69 16.33 -0.29
N VAL A 189 -21.44 16.79 -0.30
CA VAL A 189 -20.30 15.98 0.17
C VAL A 189 -20.49 15.59 1.64
N ARG A 190 -20.31 14.31 1.91
CA ARG A 190 -20.29 13.79 3.27
C ARG A 190 -18.88 13.85 3.83
N MET A 191 -18.77 13.95 5.13
CA MET A 191 -17.50 14.06 5.82
C MET A 191 -17.25 12.86 6.71
N GLY A 192 -15.98 12.49 6.84
CA GLY A 192 -15.51 11.51 7.79
C GLY A 192 -14.12 11.86 8.28
N VAL A 193 -13.72 11.22 9.36
CA VAL A 193 -12.36 11.26 9.90
C VAL A 193 -11.95 9.86 10.32
N ASP A 194 -10.68 9.54 10.18
CA ASP A 194 -10.15 8.33 10.80
C ASP A 194 -9.60 8.62 12.20
N THR A 195 -9.38 7.55 12.94
CA THR A 195 -8.92 7.61 14.33
C THR A 195 -7.48 7.15 14.50
N TRP A 196 -6.68 7.24 13.46
CA TRP A 196 -5.26 6.95 13.54
C TRP A 196 -4.59 7.83 14.60
N ALA A 197 -3.92 7.20 15.55
CA ALA A 197 -3.25 7.87 16.65
C ALA A 197 -4.13 8.83 17.49
N CYS A 198 -5.46 8.70 17.45
CA CYS A 198 -6.38 9.46 18.30
C CYS A 198 -6.38 8.92 19.73
N GLU A 199 -6.61 9.81 20.67
CA GLU A 199 -6.74 9.49 22.09
C GLU A 199 -8.14 8.92 22.42
N ASP A 200 -8.24 8.23 23.54
CA ASP A 200 -9.49 7.56 23.98
C ASP A 200 -10.68 8.53 24.15
N ASP A 201 -10.40 9.81 24.40
CA ASP A 201 -11.42 10.87 24.60
C ASP A 201 -11.78 11.64 23.33
N PHE A 202 -11.26 11.25 22.17
CA PHE A 202 -11.54 11.90 20.89
C PHE A 202 -13.04 12.04 20.59
N PRO A 203 -13.90 11.02 20.81
CA PRO A 203 -15.33 11.15 20.59
C PRO A 203 -16.00 12.18 21.50
N ASP A 204 -15.59 12.26 22.77
CA ASP A 204 -16.12 13.25 23.71
C ASP A 204 -15.80 14.69 23.28
N ARG A 205 -14.62 14.87 22.69
CA ARG A 205 -14.21 16.17 22.12
C ARG A 205 -14.98 16.50 20.84
N LEU A 206 -15.31 15.50 20.00
CA LEU A 206 -16.18 15.70 18.83
C LEU A 206 -17.57 16.21 19.26
N VAL A 207 -18.15 15.63 20.31
CA VAL A 207 -19.43 16.12 20.89
C VAL A 207 -19.32 17.57 21.31
N LYS A 208 -18.28 17.92 22.07
CA LYS A 208 -18.06 19.29 22.55
C LYS A 208 -17.81 20.28 21.41
N ALA A 209 -17.15 19.85 20.34
CA ALA A 209 -16.89 20.64 19.16
C ALA A 209 -18.10 20.75 18.22
N GLY A 210 -19.22 20.07 18.52
CA GLY A 210 -20.46 20.13 17.76
C GLY A 210 -20.42 19.44 16.40
N PHE A 211 -19.57 18.45 16.25
CA PHE A 211 -19.59 17.58 15.06
C PHE A 211 -20.76 16.61 15.14
N SER A 212 -21.46 16.45 14.03
CA SER A 212 -22.55 15.49 13.88
C SER A 212 -22.62 15.00 12.43
N ASP A 213 -23.20 13.82 12.25
CA ASP A 213 -23.36 13.16 10.93
C ASP A 213 -22.04 12.86 10.21
N TYR A 214 -20.91 12.89 10.92
CA TYR A 214 -19.63 12.44 10.39
C TYR A 214 -19.52 10.92 10.42
N LEU A 215 -18.78 10.37 9.45
CA LEU A 215 -18.31 8.99 9.51
C LEU A 215 -17.00 8.96 10.30
N ILE A 216 -17.00 8.22 11.40
CA ILE A 216 -15.81 8.03 12.23
C ILE A 216 -15.28 6.63 11.97
N LEU A 217 -14.04 6.55 11.47
CA LEU A 217 -13.39 5.28 11.14
C LEU A 217 -12.60 4.74 12.33
N GLU A 218 -13.06 3.65 12.88
CA GLU A 218 -12.31 2.83 13.86
C GLU A 218 -11.30 1.95 13.12
N LEU A 219 -10.08 1.85 13.63
CA LEU A 219 -9.04 0.99 13.09
C LEU A 219 -8.89 -0.26 13.97
N PRO A 220 -9.58 -1.35 13.68
CA PRO A 220 -9.68 -2.50 14.58
C PRO A 220 -8.34 -3.24 14.80
N PHE A 221 -7.34 -3.02 13.93
CA PHE A 221 -6.01 -3.59 14.09
C PHE A 221 -5.17 -2.91 15.17
N LEU A 222 -5.46 -1.67 15.55
CA LEU A 222 -4.70 -0.98 16.59
C LEU A 222 -4.97 -1.59 17.98
N PRO A 223 -3.94 -1.80 18.81
CA PRO A 223 -4.09 -2.47 20.11
C PRO A 223 -5.13 -1.83 21.03
N GLN A 224 -5.23 -0.50 21.05
CA GLN A 224 -6.20 0.21 21.88
C GLN A 224 -7.66 -0.14 21.56
N TRP A 225 -7.96 -0.44 20.31
CA TRP A 225 -9.33 -0.79 19.89
C TRP A 225 -9.68 -2.26 20.12
N ARG A 226 -8.70 -3.08 20.50
CA ARG A 226 -8.93 -4.48 20.90
C ARG A 226 -9.49 -4.59 22.33
N GLU A 227 -9.24 -3.60 23.17
CA GLU A 227 -9.76 -3.55 24.53
C GLU A 227 -11.27 -3.24 24.53
N GLU A 228 -12.09 -4.21 24.99
CA GLU A 228 -13.56 -4.08 24.97
C GLU A 228 -14.06 -2.79 25.65
N GLY A 229 -13.51 -2.45 26.81
CA GLY A 229 -13.94 -1.26 27.55
C GLY A 229 -13.64 0.04 26.82
N LYS A 230 -12.48 0.15 26.17
CA LYS A 230 -12.12 1.33 25.36
C LYS A 230 -13.00 1.42 24.13
N ARG A 231 -13.15 0.32 23.41
CA ARG A 231 -13.99 0.26 22.21
C ARG A 231 -15.45 0.63 22.51
N LYS A 232 -16.01 0.12 23.61
CA LYS A 232 -17.38 0.49 24.03
C LYS A 232 -17.51 1.97 24.32
N ARG A 233 -16.58 2.57 25.06
CA ARG A 233 -16.59 4.01 25.34
C ARG A 233 -16.47 4.83 24.06
N PHE A 234 -15.54 4.47 23.19
CA PHE A 234 -15.36 5.11 21.90
C PHE A 234 -16.65 5.10 21.08
N ARG A 235 -17.25 3.92 20.88
CA ARG A 235 -18.49 3.77 20.08
C ARG A 235 -19.68 4.47 20.74
N GLN A 236 -19.72 4.52 22.07
CA GLN A 236 -20.71 5.30 22.78
C GLN A 236 -20.56 6.80 22.48
N GLY A 237 -19.34 7.34 22.54
CA GLY A 237 -19.05 8.73 22.19
C GLY A 237 -19.39 9.06 20.73
N VAL A 238 -19.06 8.17 19.78
CA VAL A 238 -19.45 8.32 18.37
C VAL A 238 -20.97 8.41 18.22
N ARG A 239 -21.71 7.55 18.90
CA ARG A 239 -23.17 7.56 18.92
C ARG A 239 -23.73 8.85 19.54
N ASP A 240 -23.18 9.26 20.67
CA ASP A 240 -23.66 10.43 21.40
C ASP A 240 -23.38 11.73 20.62
N ALA A 241 -22.33 11.75 19.78
CA ALA A 241 -22.07 12.81 18.82
C ALA A 241 -23.04 12.83 17.63
N GLY A 242 -23.91 11.84 17.48
CA GLY A 242 -24.77 11.69 16.30
C GLY A 242 -23.98 11.30 15.05
N CYS A 243 -22.79 10.77 15.21
CA CYS A 243 -21.92 10.31 14.14
C CYS A 243 -22.22 8.85 13.76
N ARG A 244 -21.72 8.44 12.60
CA ARG A 244 -21.81 7.08 12.08
C ARG A 244 -20.47 6.38 12.32
N LEU A 245 -20.50 5.06 12.47
CA LEU A 245 -19.31 4.24 12.64
C LEU A 245 -18.94 3.55 11.33
N GLY A 246 -17.68 3.69 10.95
CA GLY A 246 -17.03 2.90 9.93
C GLY A 246 -15.83 2.16 10.49
N LEU A 247 -15.33 1.23 9.71
CA LEU A 247 -14.10 0.50 9.98
C LEU A 247 -13.10 0.76 8.85
N TRP A 248 -11.85 0.78 9.19
CA TRP A 248 -10.75 0.88 8.24
C TRP A 248 -9.79 -0.28 8.49
N GLY A 249 -9.70 -1.20 7.54
CA GLY A 249 -8.89 -2.40 7.61
C GLY A 249 -7.65 -2.33 6.73
N TRP A 250 -6.62 -3.10 7.09
CA TRP A 250 -5.36 -3.20 6.36
C TRP A 250 -4.97 -4.67 6.20
N TYR A 251 -5.91 -5.50 5.78
CA TYR A 251 -5.75 -6.95 5.82
C TYR A 251 -5.65 -7.62 4.45
N THR A 252 -5.91 -6.89 3.36
CA THR A 252 -5.69 -7.42 2.01
C THR A 252 -4.25 -7.29 1.58
N VAL A 253 -3.50 -6.39 2.20
CA VAL A 253 -2.06 -6.23 2.04
C VAL A 253 -1.44 -6.16 3.42
N ASP A 254 -0.20 -6.55 3.54
CA ASP A 254 0.45 -6.61 4.84
C ASP A 254 0.90 -5.24 5.33
N TYR A 255 1.37 -4.41 4.41
CA TYR A 255 1.87 -3.08 4.72
C TYR A 255 1.73 -2.14 3.51
N GLU A 256 1.52 -0.86 3.76
CA GLU A 256 1.39 0.15 2.70
C GLU A 256 2.51 0.09 1.66
N ILE A 257 3.73 -0.16 2.13
CA ILE A 257 4.94 -0.22 1.32
C ILE A 257 4.90 -1.35 0.30
N ASP A 258 4.27 -2.48 0.63
CA ASP A 258 4.26 -3.66 -0.22
C ASP A 258 3.12 -3.70 -1.23
N GLN A 259 2.23 -2.72 -1.20
CA GLN A 259 1.05 -2.67 -2.06
C GLN A 259 1.37 -2.79 -3.54
N LEU A 260 2.53 -2.27 -3.95
CA LEU A 260 2.95 -2.28 -5.34
C LEU A 260 3.83 -3.46 -5.72
N ALA A 261 4.54 -4.01 -4.75
CA ALA A 261 5.66 -4.89 -5.02
C ALA A 261 5.35 -6.36 -4.81
N SER A 262 4.37 -6.69 -3.98
CA SER A 262 4.12 -8.06 -3.58
C SER A 262 2.70 -8.50 -3.88
N MET A 263 2.54 -9.74 -4.27
CA MET A 263 1.25 -10.38 -4.41
C MET A 263 0.94 -11.14 -3.13
N TYR A 264 -0.23 -10.85 -2.55
CA TYR A 264 -0.75 -11.54 -1.37
C TYR A 264 -2.06 -12.24 -1.68
N VAL A 265 -2.33 -13.33 -0.97
CA VAL A 265 -3.59 -14.04 -1.01
C VAL A 265 -4.07 -14.22 0.42
N ASN A 266 -4.76 -13.22 0.94
CA ASN A 266 -5.09 -13.10 2.36
C ASN A 266 -6.50 -13.63 2.71
N SER A 267 -7.07 -14.56 1.94
CA SER A 267 -8.45 -15.03 2.15
C SER A 267 -8.73 -15.53 3.56
N ARG A 268 -7.84 -16.34 4.14
CA ARG A 268 -7.98 -16.87 5.51
C ARG A 268 -7.78 -15.80 6.58
N VAL A 269 -6.80 -14.92 6.39
CA VAL A 269 -6.55 -13.80 7.30
C VAL A 269 -7.76 -12.86 7.36
N LEU A 270 -8.32 -12.51 6.21
CA LEU A 270 -9.52 -11.70 6.11
C LEU A 270 -10.71 -12.36 6.84
N SER A 271 -10.92 -13.66 6.63
CA SER A 271 -11.98 -14.42 7.31
C SER A 271 -11.81 -14.39 8.83
N ASP A 272 -10.59 -14.66 9.32
CA ASP A 272 -10.30 -14.66 10.76
C ASP A 272 -10.52 -13.27 11.39
N VAL A 273 -9.97 -12.24 10.75
CA VAL A 273 -10.10 -10.87 11.26
C VAL A 273 -11.55 -10.39 11.23
N TYR A 274 -12.27 -10.58 10.14
CA TYR A 274 -13.65 -10.11 10.02
C TYR A 274 -14.58 -10.83 11.01
N ASN A 275 -14.38 -12.13 11.23
CA ASN A 275 -15.10 -12.85 12.27
C ASN A 275 -14.76 -12.33 13.67
N LYS A 276 -13.49 -12.09 13.99
CA LYS A 276 -13.09 -11.49 15.27
C LYS A 276 -13.73 -10.11 15.49
N VAL A 277 -13.71 -9.26 14.47
CA VAL A 277 -14.34 -7.92 14.55
C VAL A 277 -15.85 -8.03 14.72
N ARG A 278 -16.50 -8.94 14.02
CA ARG A 278 -17.94 -9.20 14.17
C ARG A 278 -18.29 -9.67 15.58
N GLU A 279 -17.50 -10.59 16.13
CA GLU A 279 -17.69 -11.13 17.49
C GLU A 279 -17.43 -10.09 18.57
N GLN A 280 -16.61 -9.10 18.30
CA GLN A 280 -16.38 -7.95 19.17
C GLN A 280 -17.53 -6.93 19.18
N GLY A 281 -18.65 -7.23 18.50
CA GLY A 281 -19.85 -6.41 18.55
C GLY A 281 -20.32 -6.22 20.00
N ASP A 282 -20.45 -4.97 20.43
CA ASP A 282 -20.77 -4.61 21.82
C ASP A 282 -22.20 -4.09 21.99
N GLY A 283 -22.99 -4.08 20.91
CA GLY A 283 -24.39 -3.61 20.92
C GLY A 283 -24.55 -2.10 21.08
N VAL A 284 -23.45 -1.34 21.14
CA VAL A 284 -23.51 0.13 21.27
C VAL A 284 -23.75 0.79 19.93
N LEU A 285 -22.91 0.48 18.93
CA LEU A 285 -23.01 1.02 17.59
C LEU A 285 -22.49 -0.02 16.59
N VAL A 286 -23.27 -0.31 15.55
CA VAL A 286 -22.90 -1.26 14.50
C VAL A 286 -22.19 -0.51 13.39
N PRO A 287 -21.02 -0.98 12.93
CA PRO A 287 -20.37 -0.39 11.78
C PRO A 287 -21.24 -0.55 10.52
N GLU A 288 -21.42 0.54 9.77
CA GLU A 288 -22.16 0.51 8.50
C GLU A 288 -21.26 0.59 7.27
N TYR A 289 -20.01 0.95 7.47
CA TYR A 289 -19.01 1.19 6.43
C TYR A 289 -17.74 0.43 6.77
N TRP A 290 -17.11 -0.13 5.77
CA TRP A 290 -15.75 -0.68 5.85
C TRP A 290 -14.97 -0.35 4.59
N ALA A 291 -13.83 0.30 4.78
CA ALA A 291 -12.83 0.46 3.76
C ALA A 291 -11.64 -0.48 4.06
N GLU A 292 -11.25 -1.28 3.06
CA GLU A 292 -10.16 -2.24 3.20
C GLU A 292 -9.00 -1.82 2.30
N LEU A 293 -7.83 -1.59 2.91
CA LEU A 293 -6.63 -1.23 2.18
C LEU A 293 -6.25 -2.32 1.18
N SER A 294 -5.93 -1.92 -0.02
CA SER A 294 -5.64 -2.83 -1.12
C SER A 294 -4.47 -2.34 -1.97
N ALA A 295 -3.76 -3.26 -2.57
CA ALA A 295 -2.79 -2.94 -3.59
C ALA A 295 -3.47 -2.42 -4.85
N TYR A 296 -2.95 -1.35 -5.43
CA TYR A 296 -3.46 -0.80 -6.69
C TYR A 296 -2.84 -1.47 -7.93
N ASN A 297 -2.82 -2.78 -7.90
CA ASN A 297 -2.48 -3.61 -9.05
C ASN A 297 -3.49 -4.76 -9.19
N VAL A 298 -3.59 -5.32 -10.38
CA VAL A 298 -4.57 -6.38 -10.66
C VAL A 298 -4.29 -7.69 -9.95
N LEU A 299 -3.08 -7.91 -9.43
CA LEU A 299 -2.73 -9.14 -8.71
C LEU A 299 -3.50 -9.31 -7.40
N ASN A 300 -4.03 -8.20 -6.87
CA ASN A 300 -4.79 -8.22 -5.61
C ASN A 300 -6.27 -8.60 -5.79
N LEU A 301 -6.73 -8.85 -7.01
CA LEU A 301 -8.14 -9.15 -7.30
C LEU A 301 -8.71 -10.32 -6.48
N PHE A 302 -7.89 -11.34 -6.18
CA PHE A 302 -8.30 -12.51 -5.39
C PHE A 302 -8.62 -12.14 -3.94
N SER A 303 -7.72 -11.36 -3.30
CA SER A 303 -7.94 -10.83 -1.95
C SER A 303 -9.10 -9.83 -1.92
N LEU A 304 -9.25 -8.99 -2.94
CA LEU A 304 -10.38 -8.06 -3.06
C LEU A 304 -11.71 -8.78 -3.13
N TYR A 305 -11.81 -9.84 -3.95
CA TYR A 305 -13.03 -10.64 -4.01
C TYR A 305 -13.38 -11.24 -2.66
N CYS A 306 -12.41 -11.91 -2.02
CA CYS A 306 -12.61 -12.50 -0.69
C CYS A 306 -13.04 -11.46 0.33
N SER A 307 -12.38 -10.29 0.35
CA SER A 307 -12.72 -9.17 1.22
C SER A 307 -14.18 -8.72 1.02
N ALA A 308 -14.58 -8.44 -0.21
CA ALA A 308 -15.93 -7.99 -0.52
C ALA A 308 -17.00 -9.01 -0.09
N GLN A 309 -16.76 -10.31 -0.37
CA GLN A 309 -17.69 -11.38 -0.03
C GLN A 309 -17.79 -11.59 1.49
N LEU A 310 -16.67 -11.51 2.21
CA LEU A 310 -16.65 -11.61 3.68
C LEU A 310 -17.26 -10.37 4.36
N MET A 311 -17.20 -9.19 3.76
CA MET A 311 -17.96 -8.03 4.25
C MET A 311 -19.47 -8.19 4.04
N ILE A 312 -19.89 -8.99 3.06
CA ILE A 312 -21.29 -9.34 2.87
C ILE A 312 -21.69 -10.41 3.89
N ASP A 313 -20.96 -11.52 3.91
CA ASP A 313 -21.19 -12.64 4.82
C ASP A 313 -19.86 -13.16 5.39
N PRO A 314 -19.50 -12.75 6.61
CA PRO A 314 -18.23 -13.14 7.23
C PRO A 314 -18.18 -14.62 7.62
N THR A 315 -19.27 -15.38 7.46
CA THR A 315 -19.32 -16.81 7.78
C THR A 315 -18.98 -17.71 6.60
N ARG A 316 -18.75 -17.14 5.42
CA ARG A 316 -18.35 -17.90 4.23
C ARG A 316 -16.95 -18.51 4.39
N ASP A 317 -16.78 -19.69 3.79
CA ASP A 317 -15.48 -20.36 3.77
C ASP A 317 -14.49 -19.61 2.87
N PRO A 318 -13.32 -19.20 3.38
CA PRO A 318 -12.34 -18.43 2.61
C PRO A 318 -11.68 -19.25 1.48
N ASP A 319 -11.60 -20.56 1.59
CA ASP A 319 -11.03 -21.42 0.56
C ASP A 319 -12.05 -21.65 -0.59
N GLU A 320 -13.33 -21.76 -0.25
CA GLU A 320 -14.41 -21.76 -1.26
C GLU A 320 -14.45 -20.44 -2.03
N LEU A 321 -14.32 -19.29 -1.33
CA LEU A 321 -14.26 -17.98 -1.98
C LEU A 321 -13.06 -17.84 -2.93
N LEU A 322 -11.90 -18.33 -2.53
CA LEU A 322 -10.71 -18.31 -3.37
C LEU A 322 -10.89 -19.18 -4.62
N ARG A 323 -11.50 -20.35 -4.48
CA ARG A 323 -11.84 -21.23 -5.60
C ARG A 323 -12.85 -20.57 -6.54
N GLU A 324 -13.89 -19.96 -5.99
CA GLU A 324 -14.97 -19.30 -6.75
C GLU A 324 -14.39 -18.20 -7.66
N ILE A 325 -13.57 -17.28 -7.12
CA ILE A 325 -12.97 -16.24 -7.94
C ILE A 325 -11.99 -16.81 -8.96
N THR A 326 -11.24 -17.84 -8.61
CA THR A 326 -10.30 -18.48 -9.53
C THR A 326 -11.06 -19.10 -10.71
N GLU A 327 -12.17 -19.76 -10.46
CA GLU A 327 -13.02 -20.33 -11.52
C GLU A 327 -13.70 -19.24 -12.35
N MET A 328 -14.16 -18.14 -11.74
CA MET A 328 -14.73 -16.99 -12.46
C MET A 328 -13.74 -16.36 -13.43
N VAL A 329 -12.45 -16.33 -13.10
CA VAL A 329 -11.38 -15.72 -13.92
C VAL A 329 -10.85 -16.68 -14.99
N TYR A 330 -10.61 -17.95 -14.64
CA TYR A 330 -9.87 -18.90 -15.47
C TYR A 330 -10.71 -20.06 -16.00
N GLY A 331 -11.98 -20.15 -15.61
CA GLY A 331 -12.84 -21.30 -15.95
C GLY A 331 -12.39 -22.59 -15.27
N ALA A 332 -13.17 -23.65 -15.45
CA ALA A 332 -12.86 -24.97 -14.88
C ALA A 332 -11.56 -25.57 -15.44
N GLU A 333 -11.16 -25.20 -16.65
CA GLU A 333 -9.97 -25.75 -17.34
C GLU A 333 -8.65 -25.44 -16.60
N HIS A 334 -8.52 -24.22 -16.05
CA HIS A 334 -7.29 -23.77 -15.38
C HIS A 334 -7.46 -23.53 -13.89
N CYS A 335 -8.68 -23.68 -13.35
CA CYS A 335 -9.00 -23.38 -11.96
C CYS A 335 -8.04 -24.09 -10.98
N ASP A 336 -7.90 -25.39 -11.05
CA ASP A 336 -7.07 -26.15 -10.09
C ASP A 336 -5.59 -25.79 -10.18
N THR A 337 -5.08 -25.55 -11.40
CA THR A 337 -3.69 -25.11 -11.61
C THR A 337 -3.42 -23.76 -10.97
N VAL A 338 -4.31 -22.79 -11.21
CA VAL A 338 -4.12 -21.44 -10.68
C VAL A 338 -4.39 -21.40 -9.17
N LEU A 339 -5.39 -22.13 -8.70
CA LEU A 339 -5.70 -22.25 -7.28
C LEU A 339 -4.50 -22.79 -6.50
N SER A 340 -3.84 -23.83 -7.01
CA SER A 340 -2.62 -24.39 -6.38
C SER A 340 -1.51 -23.35 -6.25
N ALA A 341 -1.32 -22.49 -7.25
CA ALA A 341 -0.34 -21.40 -7.19
C ALA A 341 -0.76 -20.29 -6.20
N LEU A 342 -2.05 -19.95 -6.15
CA LEU A 342 -2.58 -18.99 -5.16
C LEU A 342 -2.45 -19.52 -3.73
N GLU A 343 -2.70 -20.81 -3.52
CA GLU A 343 -2.49 -21.47 -2.23
C GLU A 343 -1.01 -21.47 -1.82
N LEU A 344 -0.09 -21.71 -2.75
CA LEU A 344 1.33 -21.57 -2.49
C LEU A 344 1.70 -20.15 -2.03
N ILE A 345 1.22 -19.12 -2.75
CA ILE A 345 1.48 -17.71 -2.39
C ILE A 345 0.90 -17.42 -1.00
N ARG A 346 -0.33 -17.86 -0.74
CA ARG A 346 -0.96 -17.72 0.57
C ARG A 346 -0.14 -18.37 1.67
N ASP A 347 0.26 -19.63 1.48
CA ASP A 347 0.99 -20.39 2.49
C ASP A 347 2.39 -19.80 2.75
N ALA A 348 3.05 -19.29 1.71
CA ALA A 348 4.37 -18.68 1.83
C ALA A 348 4.37 -17.25 2.40
N ARG A 349 3.30 -16.50 2.17
CA ARG A 349 3.20 -15.07 2.51
C ARG A 349 2.07 -14.73 3.47
N SER A 350 1.42 -15.73 4.06
CA SER A 350 0.42 -15.48 5.09
C SER A 350 1.08 -15.33 6.45
N GLY A 351 0.77 -14.25 7.13
CA GLY A 351 1.16 -14.04 8.51
C GLY A 351 -0.06 -13.72 9.36
N ASP A 352 0.09 -13.74 10.68
CA ASP A 352 -0.92 -13.23 11.59
C ASP A 352 -0.91 -11.68 11.56
N THR A 353 -1.56 -11.11 10.54
CA THR A 353 -1.64 -9.65 10.36
C THR A 353 -2.41 -8.96 11.49
N TRP A 354 -3.15 -9.69 12.30
CA TRP A 354 -3.82 -9.15 13.48
C TRP A 354 -2.84 -8.78 14.60
N THR A 355 -1.71 -9.49 14.70
CA THR A 355 -0.68 -9.26 15.73
C THR A 355 0.55 -8.55 15.21
N SER A 356 0.86 -8.66 13.93
CA SER A 356 2.09 -8.17 13.31
C SER A 356 1.82 -7.10 12.24
N TYR A 357 1.18 -6.03 12.63
CA TYR A 357 1.06 -4.85 11.79
C TYR A 357 2.43 -4.28 11.36
N TRP A 358 3.39 -4.39 12.24
CA TRP A 358 4.78 -4.04 11.97
C TRP A 358 5.58 -5.32 11.82
N TRP A 359 6.29 -5.44 10.73
CA TRP A 359 7.21 -6.51 10.43
C TRP A 359 7.92 -7.04 11.66
N THR A 360 7.62 -8.24 12.08
CA THR A 360 8.46 -8.97 13.02
C THR A 360 9.53 -9.71 12.26
N GLU A 361 10.73 -9.75 12.82
CA GLU A 361 11.91 -10.39 12.24
C GLU A 361 11.69 -11.89 11.96
N ASP A 362 10.69 -12.49 12.58
CA ASP A 362 10.59 -13.94 12.80
C ASP A 362 9.70 -14.72 11.85
N GLY A 363 9.49 -14.35 10.64
CA GLY A 363 8.94 -15.41 9.88
C GLY A 363 7.61 -15.20 9.25
N TYR A 364 7.41 -14.04 8.82
CA TYR A 364 6.31 -13.74 7.93
C TYR A 364 6.40 -14.54 6.63
N VAL A 365 7.61 -14.83 6.18
CA VAL A 365 7.86 -15.59 4.94
C VAL A 365 7.90 -17.07 5.23
N LEU A 366 7.21 -17.83 4.41
CA LEU A 366 6.94 -19.27 4.46
C LEU A 366 5.91 -19.70 5.53
N GLY A 367 5.37 -18.78 6.34
CA GLY A 367 4.26 -19.07 7.27
C GLY A 367 4.53 -20.26 8.23
N GLY A 368 5.80 -20.57 8.52
CA GLY A 368 6.18 -21.75 9.29
C GLY A 368 6.21 -23.07 8.50
N ASN A 369 5.99 -23.02 7.18
CA ASN A 369 6.05 -24.20 6.32
C ASN A 369 7.51 -24.66 6.08
N ASP A 370 7.66 -25.94 5.74
CA ASP A 370 8.95 -26.51 5.41
C ASP A 370 9.51 -25.87 4.12
N PRO A 371 10.72 -25.28 4.16
CA PRO A 371 11.33 -24.67 2.98
C PRO A 371 11.49 -25.62 1.79
N GLU A 372 11.82 -26.91 2.02
CA GLU A 372 11.98 -27.88 0.94
C GLU A 372 10.65 -28.16 0.23
N ASP A 373 9.55 -28.22 0.99
CA ASP A 373 8.21 -28.40 0.41
C ASP A 373 7.78 -27.17 -0.39
N ILE A 374 7.98 -25.96 0.16
CA ILE A 374 7.68 -24.72 -0.55
C ILE A 374 8.50 -24.57 -1.82
N GLU A 375 9.81 -24.88 -1.79
CA GLU A 375 10.67 -24.83 -2.99
C GLU A 375 10.13 -25.74 -4.10
N LYS A 376 9.82 -26.99 -3.76
CA LYS A 376 9.29 -27.97 -4.71
C LYS A 376 7.92 -27.55 -5.29
N ARG A 377 7.01 -27.08 -4.43
CA ARG A 377 5.68 -26.57 -4.86
C ARG A 377 5.84 -25.36 -5.77
N ALA A 378 6.78 -24.46 -5.47
CA ALA A 378 7.04 -23.29 -6.29
C ALA A 378 7.62 -23.64 -7.67
N GLU A 379 8.54 -24.62 -7.75
CA GLU A 379 9.07 -25.13 -9.03
C GLU A 379 7.94 -25.72 -9.89
N GLN A 380 7.07 -26.53 -9.30
CA GLN A 380 5.93 -27.09 -9.99
C GLN A 380 4.98 -26.00 -10.47
N SER A 381 4.60 -25.06 -9.58
CA SER A 381 3.71 -23.95 -9.91
C SER A 381 4.26 -23.07 -11.03
N LEU A 382 5.58 -22.77 -11.03
CA LEU A 382 6.22 -22.03 -12.13
C LEU A 382 6.03 -22.71 -13.48
N ALA A 383 6.22 -24.05 -13.53
CA ALA A 383 6.07 -24.80 -14.78
C ALA A 383 4.60 -24.80 -15.27
N GLU A 384 3.67 -25.03 -14.35
CA GLU A 384 2.24 -25.14 -14.66
C GLU A 384 1.64 -23.77 -15.03
N ILE A 385 1.96 -22.68 -14.30
CA ILE A 385 1.49 -21.33 -14.61
C ILE A 385 2.09 -20.84 -15.95
N LYS A 386 3.36 -21.11 -16.22
CA LYS A 386 3.94 -20.81 -17.55
C LYS A 386 3.16 -21.49 -18.67
N LYS A 387 2.77 -22.75 -18.47
CA LYS A 387 1.96 -23.49 -19.44
C LYS A 387 0.55 -22.89 -19.58
N ALA A 388 -0.12 -22.60 -18.47
CA ALA A 388 -1.46 -21.99 -18.48
C ALA A 388 -1.45 -20.60 -19.14
N ALA A 389 -0.41 -19.81 -18.91
CA ALA A 389 -0.23 -18.49 -19.53
C ALA A 389 -0.06 -18.51 -21.05
N LEU A 390 0.20 -19.66 -21.67
CA LEU A 390 0.20 -19.82 -23.13
C LEU A 390 -1.21 -19.90 -23.73
N ASP A 391 -2.20 -20.27 -22.93
CA ASP A 391 -3.60 -20.19 -23.39
C ASP A 391 -4.06 -18.72 -23.41
N ARG A 392 -4.33 -18.25 -24.61
CA ARG A 392 -4.77 -16.86 -24.88
C ARG A 392 -6.28 -16.70 -24.92
N LYS A 393 -7.04 -17.77 -24.67
CA LYS A 393 -8.48 -17.66 -24.61
C LYS A 393 -8.89 -16.94 -23.34
N ASN A 394 -9.87 -16.07 -23.49
CA ASN A 394 -10.51 -15.46 -22.34
C ASN A 394 -11.60 -16.41 -21.80
N HIS A 395 -11.36 -17.03 -20.66
CA HIS A 395 -12.30 -17.91 -19.97
C HIS A 395 -13.07 -17.17 -18.88
N SER A 396 -12.79 -15.87 -18.67
CA SER A 396 -13.38 -15.09 -17.60
C SER A 396 -14.89 -14.89 -17.81
N THR A 397 -15.65 -15.09 -16.76
CA THR A 397 -17.08 -14.77 -16.67
C THR A 397 -17.34 -13.38 -16.10
N ILE A 398 -16.28 -12.66 -15.72
CA ILE A 398 -16.32 -11.29 -15.20
C ILE A 398 -15.55 -10.36 -16.12
N ASP A 399 -15.89 -9.08 -16.04
CA ASP A 399 -15.20 -8.05 -16.80
C ASP A 399 -13.88 -7.71 -16.08
N LEU A 400 -12.76 -7.95 -16.75
CA LEU A 400 -11.42 -7.71 -16.20
C LEU A 400 -10.73 -6.58 -16.95
N PRO A 401 -9.96 -5.72 -16.26
CA PRO A 401 -9.23 -4.62 -16.89
C PRO A 401 -8.04 -5.09 -17.72
N VAL A 402 -7.64 -6.35 -17.54
CA VAL A 402 -6.53 -6.99 -18.27
C VAL A 402 -6.90 -8.43 -18.60
N GLU A 403 -6.29 -8.97 -19.66
CA GLU A 403 -6.50 -10.35 -20.06
C GLU A 403 -6.03 -11.35 -18.98
N PRO A 404 -6.79 -12.43 -18.69
CA PRO A 404 -6.45 -13.41 -17.64
C PRO A 404 -5.03 -13.97 -17.73
N TYR A 405 -4.56 -14.26 -18.94
CA TYR A 405 -3.20 -14.78 -19.14
C TYR A 405 -2.10 -13.79 -18.71
N ARG A 406 -2.38 -12.47 -18.80
CA ARG A 406 -1.45 -11.44 -18.33
C ARG A 406 -1.31 -11.48 -16.82
N ILE A 407 -2.39 -11.74 -16.10
CA ILE A 407 -2.35 -11.93 -14.65
C ILE A 407 -1.45 -13.11 -14.29
N LEU A 408 -1.52 -14.22 -15.05
CA LEU A 408 -0.63 -15.37 -14.86
C LEU A 408 0.84 -15.00 -15.12
N GLU A 409 1.13 -14.28 -16.20
CA GLU A 409 2.49 -13.79 -16.50
C GLU A 409 3.05 -12.94 -15.34
N LEU A 410 2.18 -12.15 -14.68
CA LEU A 410 2.56 -11.30 -13.56
C LEU A 410 2.75 -12.06 -12.24
N MET A 411 2.12 -13.22 -12.07
CA MET A 411 2.31 -14.09 -10.91
C MET A 411 3.69 -14.76 -10.92
N LEU A 412 4.25 -15.04 -12.10
CA LEU A 412 5.50 -15.79 -12.23
C LEU A 412 6.67 -15.22 -11.40
N PRO A 413 6.97 -13.91 -11.43
CA PRO A 413 8.03 -13.34 -10.61
C PRO A 413 7.81 -13.57 -9.12
N HIS A 414 6.57 -13.50 -8.64
CA HIS A 414 6.26 -13.70 -7.23
C HIS A 414 6.45 -15.14 -6.78
N ILE A 415 6.05 -16.09 -7.62
CA ILE A 415 6.29 -17.52 -7.36
C ILE A 415 7.80 -17.82 -7.36
N ASP A 416 8.55 -17.22 -8.29
CA ASP A 416 10.01 -17.40 -8.35
C ASP A 416 10.72 -16.76 -7.15
N GLN A 417 10.27 -15.64 -6.64
CA GLN A 417 10.78 -15.02 -5.40
C GLN A 417 10.57 -15.96 -4.20
N ILE A 418 9.39 -16.55 -4.08
CA ILE A 418 9.09 -17.54 -3.03
C ILE A 418 10.04 -18.74 -3.16
N ARG A 419 10.22 -19.27 -4.37
CA ARG A 419 11.13 -20.38 -4.65
C ARG A 419 12.58 -20.05 -4.24
N GLN A 420 13.06 -18.88 -4.65
CA GLN A 420 14.43 -18.43 -4.32
C GLN A 420 14.63 -18.27 -2.82
N TYR A 421 13.63 -17.73 -2.12
CA TYR A 421 13.71 -17.60 -0.68
C TYR A 421 13.67 -18.95 0.04
N ALA A 422 12.82 -19.87 -0.39
CA ALA A 422 12.77 -21.23 0.15
C ALA A 422 14.10 -21.94 -0.04
N HIS A 423 14.71 -21.84 -1.23
CA HIS A 423 16.05 -22.34 -1.49
C HIS A 423 17.11 -21.73 -0.55
N PHE A 424 17.08 -20.40 -0.38
CA PHE A 424 17.95 -19.71 0.57
C PHE A 424 17.81 -20.27 1.99
N ARG A 425 16.59 -20.50 2.47
CA ARG A 425 16.34 -21.07 3.81
C ARG A 425 16.88 -22.48 3.94
N CYS A 426 16.76 -23.33 2.90
CA CYS A 426 17.37 -24.67 2.88
C CYS A 426 18.90 -24.56 3.03
N LYS A 427 19.53 -23.64 2.31
CA LYS A 427 20.99 -23.42 2.39
C LYS A 427 21.43 -22.84 3.73
N MET A 428 20.64 -21.94 4.32
CA MET A 428 20.91 -21.42 5.67
C MET A 428 20.83 -22.53 6.73
N ALA A 429 19.87 -23.45 6.61
CA ALA A 429 19.78 -24.61 7.51
C ALA A 429 20.99 -25.56 7.37
N GLU A 430 21.53 -25.76 6.17
CA GLU A 430 22.79 -26.49 5.95
C GLU A 430 23.97 -25.76 6.64
N LEU A 431 24.07 -24.44 6.49
CA LEU A 431 25.12 -23.62 7.11
C LEU A 431 25.06 -23.67 8.64
N GLU A 432 23.87 -23.66 9.21
CA GLU A 432 23.68 -23.82 10.67
C GLU A 432 24.18 -25.18 11.16
N LYS A 433 23.95 -26.26 10.43
CA LYS A 433 24.50 -27.58 10.74
C LYS A 433 26.04 -27.59 10.73
N ILE A 434 26.63 -26.90 9.75
CA ILE A 434 28.10 -26.77 9.63
C ILE A 434 28.63 -25.92 10.83
N SER A 435 27.95 -24.87 11.20
CA SER A 435 28.30 -24.06 12.36
C SER A 435 28.23 -24.87 13.67
N ALA A 436 27.15 -25.62 13.87
CA ALA A 436 26.98 -26.49 15.03
C ALA A 436 28.02 -27.62 15.11
N ALA A 437 28.56 -28.06 13.97
CA ALA A 437 29.64 -29.03 13.89
C ALA A 437 31.04 -28.43 14.19
N GLY A 438 31.13 -27.13 14.52
CA GLY A 438 32.37 -26.48 14.95
C GLY A 438 33.22 -25.91 13.82
N ALA A 439 32.63 -25.58 12.68
CA ALA A 439 33.34 -24.89 11.60
C ALA A 439 33.94 -23.54 12.09
N ASP A 440 35.10 -23.18 11.59
CA ASP A 440 35.72 -21.90 11.95
C ASP A 440 35.03 -20.70 11.27
N LYS A 441 35.26 -19.50 11.83
CA LYS A 441 34.64 -18.27 11.35
C LYS A 441 34.94 -17.96 9.88
N LYS A 442 36.13 -18.32 9.38
CA LYS A 442 36.52 -18.08 8.00
C LYS A 442 35.72 -18.97 7.04
N GLN A 443 35.56 -20.24 7.42
CA GLN A 443 34.73 -21.18 6.68
C GLN A 443 33.27 -20.73 6.65
N LEU A 444 32.70 -20.35 7.81
CA LEU A 444 31.32 -19.86 7.89
C LEU A 444 31.10 -18.61 7.04
N SER A 445 32.02 -17.63 7.09
CA SER A 445 31.93 -16.44 6.24
C SER A 445 31.99 -16.76 4.75
N ALA A 446 32.85 -17.70 4.35
CA ALA A 446 32.97 -18.12 2.96
C ALA A 446 31.70 -18.84 2.45
N GLU A 447 31.12 -19.74 3.26
CA GLU A 447 29.89 -20.42 2.90
C GLU A 447 28.70 -19.46 2.87
N LEU A 448 28.58 -18.55 3.86
CA LEU A 448 27.53 -17.55 3.86
C LEU A 448 27.59 -16.64 2.61
N ALA A 449 28.79 -16.23 2.20
CA ALA A 449 28.98 -15.45 0.98
C ALA A 449 28.59 -16.18 -0.32
N ARG A 450 28.53 -17.52 -0.28
CA ARG A 450 28.02 -18.31 -1.41
C ARG A 450 26.51 -18.46 -1.39
N ILE A 451 25.91 -18.48 -0.20
CA ILE A 451 24.47 -18.67 -0.01
C ILE A 451 23.73 -17.37 -0.22
N TRP A 452 24.20 -16.33 0.42
CA TRP A 452 23.58 -15.03 0.36
C TRP A 452 24.11 -14.25 -0.85
N HIS A 453 23.45 -14.46 -1.95
CA HIS A 453 23.50 -13.54 -3.05
C HIS A 453 22.28 -12.61 -2.84
N PRO A 454 22.48 -11.34 -2.49
CA PRO A 454 21.41 -10.38 -2.65
C PRO A 454 21.05 -10.47 -4.12
N VAL A 455 19.86 -10.97 -4.35
CA VAL A 455 19.38 -11.20 -5.71
C VAL A 455 19.57 -9.87 -6.42
N PRO A 456 20.35 -9.80 -7.49
CA PRO A 456 20.47 -8.60 -8.28
C PRO A 456 19.17 -8.44 -9.06
N ASP A 457 18.08 -8.86 -8.45
CA ASP A 457 16.81 -8.66 -9.00
C ASP A 457 16.58 -7.15 -8.97
N TYR A 458 16.09 -6.73 -10.04
CA TYR A 458 15.45 -5.53 -10.42
C TYR A 458 14.78 -4.79 -9.26
N ASN A 459 14.29 -5.52 -8.32
CA ASN A 459 13.58 -5.05 -7.16
C ASN A 459 14.45 -4.83 -5.91
N THR A 460 15.67 -5.34 -5.86
CA THR A 460 16.40 -5.43 -4.60
C THR A 460 17.01 -4.13 -4.13
N ILE A 461 17.32 -3.20 -5.00
CA ILE A 461 17.90 -1.93 -4.55
C ILE A 461 16.80 -0.99 -4.06
N ILE A 462 15.69 -0.95 -4.75
CA ILE A 462 14.53 -0.15 -4.35
C ILE A 462 13.59 -0.99 -3.49
N GLY A 463 13.68 -2.29 -3.58
CA GLY A 463 12.82 -3.25 -2.93
C GLY A 463 13.25 -3.71 -1.56
N GLN A 464 14.23 -3.10 -0.93
CA GLN A 464 14.50 -3.43 0.47
C GLN A 464 13.28 -3.18 1.37
N PHE A 465 12.37 -2.35 0.92
CA PHE A 465 11.10 -2.12 1.60
C PHE A 465 9.91 -2.85 0.93
N GLY A 466 10.06 -3.31 -0.30
CA GLY A 466 8.98 -3.88 -1.07
C GLY A 466 9.09 -5.37 -1.33
N GLN A 467 10.12 -6.03 -0.81
CA GLN A 467 10.26 -7.48 -0.94
C GLN A 467 10.42 -8.11 0.42
N ILE A 468 9.36 -8.74 0.83
CA ILE A 468 9.30 -9.48 2.07
C ILE A 468 10.42 -10.52 2.15
N GLU A 469 10.66 -11.23 1.06
CA GLU A 469 11.70 -12.25 0.97
C GLU A 469 13.10 -11.67 1.12
N ALA A 470 13.39 -10.51 0.54
CA ALA A 470 14.69 -9.87 0.64
C ALA A 470 14.98 -9.40 2.09
N ARG A 471 13.98 -8.85 2.76
CA ARG A 471 14.10 -8.50 4.19
C ARG A 471 14.30 -9.72 5.07
N ALA A 472 13.50 -10.75 4.85
CA ALA A 472 13.62 -11.98 5.61
C ALA A 472 15.01 -12.65 5.44
N GLN A 473 15.60 -12.57 4.24
CA GLN A 473 16.99 -12.98 4.02
C GLN A 473 17.96 -12.13 4.84
N GLU A 474 17.82 -10.81 4.80
CA GLU A 474 18.70 -9.91 5.53
C GLU A 474 18.64 -10.15 7.05
N PHE A 475 17.44 -10.34 7.60
CA PHE A 475 17.27 -10.68 9.01
C PHE A 475 17.90 -12.03 9.36
N ALA A 476 17.66 -13.06 8.57
CA ALA A 476 18.26 -14.37 8.79
C ALA A 476 19.79 -14.34 8.75
N VAL A 477 20.37 -13.55 7.84
CA VAL A 477 21.83 -13.36 7.75
C VAL A 477 22.36 -12.58 8.95
N LYS A 478 21.71 -11.49 9.34
CA LYS A 478 22.11 -10.69 10.53
C LYS A 478 22.06 -11.51 11.80
N ASP A 479 21.00 -12.28 12.01
CA ASP A 479 20.86 -13.16 13.16
C ASP A 479 21.95 -14.25 13.17
N PHE A 480 22.16 -14.94 12.06
CA PHE A 480 23.22 -15.94 11.93
C PHE A 480 24.61 -15.36 12.21
N CYS A 481 24.95 -14.21 11.60
CA CYS A 481 26.25 -13.54 11.79
C CYS A 481 26.47 -13.16 13.26
N SER A 482 25.44 -12.65 13.92
CA SER A 482 25.46 -12.30 15.35
C SER A 482 25.75 -13.53 16.21
N ARG A 483 25.04 -14.64 16.00
CA ARG A 483 25.23 -15.89 16.74
C ARG A 483 26.58 -16.56 16.46
N ALA A 484 27.02 -16.54 15.22
CA ALA A 484 28.30 -17.13 14.82
C ALA A 484 29.51 -16.23 15.11
N GLY A 485 29.29 -14.95 15.46
CA GLY A 485 30.34 -13.98 15.71
C GLY A 485 31.20 -13.69 14.48
N ILE A 486 30.59 -13.63 13.30
CA ILE A 486 31.19 -13.27 12.02
C ILE A 486 30.61 -11.95 11.49
N ASP A 487 31.36 -11.27 10.64
CA ASP A 487 30.88 -10.06 9.98
C ASP A 487 29.85 -10.41 8.89
N ILE A 488 28.88 -9.53 8.73
CA ILE A 488 27.93 -9.61 7.62
C ILE A 488 28.71 -9.44 6.31
N PRO A 489 28.58 -10.36 5.36
CA PRO A 489 29.25 -10.22 4.07
C PRO A 489 28.86 -8.89 3.42
N ARG A 490 29.84 -8.09 3.02
CA ARG A 490 29.56 -6.88 2.25
C ARG A 490 28.99 -7.26 0.91
N ILE A 491 27.78 -6.83 0.66
CA ILE A 491 27.15 -6.95 -0.65
C ILE A 491 27.94 -6.03 -1.57
N GLY A 492 28.58 -6.58 -2.57
CA GLY A 492 29.18 -5.78 -3.62
C GLY A 492 28.06 -5.07 -4.37
N CYS A 493 27.99 -3.76 -4.22
CA CYS A 493 27.09 -2.96 -5.03
C CYS A 493 27.51 -3.10 -6.49
N ARG A 494 26.62 -3.57 -7.34
CA ARG A 494 26.85 -3.58 -8.79
C ARG A 494 26.49 -2.20 -9.32
N ASP A 495 27.50 -1.40 -9.66
CA ASP A 495 27.34 -0.06 -10.21
C ASP A 495 26.30 0.01 -11.34
N GLU A 496 26.28 -0.99 -12.22
CA GLU A 496 25.32 -1.08 -13.32
C GLU A 496 23.87 -1.18 -12.83
N LEU A 497 23.64 -1.91 -11.76
CA LEU A 497 22.32 -2.06 -11.19
C LEU A 497 21.87 -0.75 -10.50
N VAL A 498 22.75 -0.10 -9.76
CA VAL A 498 22.46 1.21 -9.15
C VAL A 498 22.20 2.26 -10.22
N ARG A 499 23.02 2.30 -11.27
CA ARG A 499 22.87 3.22 -12.40
C ARG A 499 21.50 3.06 -13.06
N ARG A 500 21.11 1.83 -13.37
CA ARG A 500 19.82 1.53 -13.98
C ARG A 500 18.66 1.97 -13.10
N ARG A 501 18.72 1.67 -11.82
CA ARG A 501 17.69 2.04 -10.85
C ARG A 501 17.55 3.53 -10.63
N LEU A 502 18.67 4.20 -10.62
CA LEU A 502 18.72 5.64 -10.46
C LEU A 502 18.07 6.33 -11.65
N ILE A 503 18.34 5.87 -12.87
CA ILE A 503 17.69 6.38 -14.08
C ILE A 503 16.18 6.11 -14.01
N ASP A 504 15.77 4.89 -13.69
CA ASP A 504 14.36 4.54 -13.55
C ASP A 504 13.66 5.43 -12.51
N TYR A 505 14.30 5.67 -11.37
CA TYR A 505 13.80 6.56 -10.33
C TYR A 505 13.64 8.00 -10.81
N MET A 506 14.65 8.54 -11.50
CA MET A 506 14.60 9.89 -12.04
C MET A 506 13.48 10.05 -13.08
N ILE A 507 13.27 9.05 -13.94
CA ILE A 507 12.17 9.04 -14.91
C ILE A 507 10.81 9.07 -14.20
N ILE A 508 10.67 8.32 -13.13
CA ILE A 508 9.44 8.31 -12.34
C ILE A 508 9.20 9.66 -11.71
N CYS A 509 10.23 10.22 -11.07
CA CYS A 509 10.12 11.52 -10.44
C CYS A 509 9.66 12.60 -11.42
N GLN A 510 10.08 12.49 -12.67
CA GLN A 510 9.72 13.46 -13.72
C GLN A 510 8.31 13.31 -14.29
N ARG A 511 7.68 12.14 -14.14
CA ARG A 511 6.38 11.88 -14.72
C ARG A 511 5.31 12.85 -14.24
N GLY A 512 4.54 13.36 -15.20
CA GLY A 512 3.46 14.29 -14.94
C GLY A 512 3.89 15.69 -14.49
N CYS A 513 5.19 15.94 -14.35
CA CYS A 513 5.73 17.25 -13.97
C CYS A 513 6.15 18.02 -15.23
N ALA A 514 5.57 19.19 -15.44
CA ALA A 514 5.90 20.06 -16.59
C ALA A 514 7.28 20.70 -16.47
N GLU A 515 7.76 20.86 -15.25
CA GLU A 515 9.07 21.44 -14.92
C GLU A 515 10.06 20.33 -14.52
N PRO A 516 11.38 20.57 -14.64
CA PRO A 516 12.36 19.57 -14.24
C PRO A 516 12.29 19.28 -12.75
N VAL A 517 12.25 18.00 -12.38
CA VAL A 517 12.25 17.55 -10.98
C VAL A 517 13.68 17.25 -10.54
N TYR A 518 14.11 17.95 -9.53
CA TYR A 518 15.45 17.82 -8.95
C TYR A 518 15.46 16.88 -7.75
N VAL A 519 16.35 15.89 -7.79
CA VAL A 519 16.49 14.83 -6.79
C VAL A 519 17.91 14.80 -6.27
N GLY A 520 18.07 14.73 -4.96
CA GLY A 520 19.37 14.56 -4.32
C GLY A 520 19.79 13.09 -4.25
N ALA A 521 21.10 12.83 -4.18
CA ALA A 521 21.60 11.47 -3.95
C ALA A 521 21.08 10.87 -2.63
N SER A 522 20.89 11.71 -1.61
CA SER A 522 20.27 11.32 -0.35
C SER A 522 18.80 10.93 -0.50
N ASP A 523 18.09 11.52 -1.45
CA ASP A 523 16.69 11.21 -1.70
C ASP A 523 16.56 9.81 -2.31
N PHE A 524 17.46 9.44 -3.19
CA PHE A 524 17.56 8.08 -3.71
C PHE A 524 18.12 7.12 -2.65
N GLY A 525 19.08 7.57 -1.84
CA GLY A 525 19.79 6.75 -0.86
C GLY A 525 19.09 6.51 0.47
N MET A 526 17.97 7.18 0.76
CA MET A 526 17.27 7.00 2.05
C MET A 526 16.49 5.67 2.08
N GLY A 527 17.11 4.67 2.53
CA GLY A 527 16.66 3.28 2.55
C GLY A 527 17.74 2.35 2.00
N PHE A 528 18.79 2.93 1.45
CA PHE A 528 19.93 2.20 0.91
C PHE A 528 21.21 2.65 1.63
N ALA A 529 22.02 1.69 2.03
CA ALA A 529 23.35 1.92 2.58
C ALA A 529 24.37 2.38 1.51
N PHE A 530 23.93 3.02 0.42
CA PHE A 530 24.73 3.28 -0.78
C PHE A 530 24.71 4.73 -1.24
N THR A 531 24.51 5.69 -0.34
CA THR A 531 24.46 7.12 -0.69
C THR A 531 25.70 7.56 -1.46
N ASP A 532 26.88 7.13 -1.02
CA ASP A 532 28.15 7.45 -1.66
C ASP A 532 28.24 6.91 -3.10
N VAL A 533 27.72 5.70 -3.32
CA VAL A 533 27.68 5.08 -4.65
C VAL A 533 26.68 5.80 -5.54
N SER A 534 25.53 6.18 -4.99
CA SER A 534 24.50 6.91 -5.72
C SER A 534 25.00 8.28 -6.19
N GLU A 535 25.67 9.05 -5.32
CA GLU A 535 26.22 10.35 -5.67
C GLU A 535 27.29 10.23 -6.78
N ARG A 536 28.21 9.29 -6.65
CA ARG A 536 29.21 9.02 -7.67
C ARG A 536 28.59 8.67 -9.02
N ILE A 537 27.58 7.80 -9.04
CA ILE A 537 26.90 7.39 -10.27
C ILE A 537 26.10 8.56 -10.87
N MET A 538 25.47 9.39 -10.05
CA MET A 538 24.80 10.61 -10.53
C MET A 538 25.77 11.58 -11.20
N ASP A 539 26.97 11.76 -10.63
CA ASP A 539 28.02 12.56 -11.24
C ASP A 539 28.49 11.96 -12.58
N GLU A 540 28.74 10.64 -12.62
CA GLU A 540 29.07 9.95 -13.89
C GLU A 540 27.97 10.09 -14.95
N LEU A 541 26.70 10.01 -14.57
CA LEU A 541 25.57 10.23 -15.48
C LEU A 541 25.46 11.70 -15.93
N THR A 542 25.89 12.64 -15.10
CA THR A 542 25.98 14.06 -15.48
C THR A 542 27.09 14.28 -16.52
N ASP A 543 28.27 13.68 -16.30
CA ASP A 543 29.39 13.74 -17.26
C ASP A 543 29.00 13.12 -18.62
N CYS A 544 28.12 12.12 -18.64
CA CYS A 544 27.60 11.51 -19.85
C CYS A 544 26.42 12.28 -20.47
N GLY A 545 25.96 13.38 -19.87
CA GLY A 545 24.84 14.18 -20.37
C GLY A 545 23.46 13.56 -20.17
N VAL A 546 23.31 12.55 -19.32
CA VAL A 546 22.03 11.94 -18.96
C VAL A 546 21.33 12.75 -17.88
N LEU A 547 22.07 13.29 -16.93
CA LEU A 547 21.57 14.15 -15.86
C LEU A 547 22.17 15.56 -15.99
N VAL A 548 21.52 16.51 -15.36
CA VAL A 548 22.01 17.87 -15.11
C VAL A 548 22.09 18.08 -13.61
N LYS A 549 23.24 18.58 -13.13
CA LYS A 549 23.43 18.92 -11.73
C LYS A 549 23.14 20.40 -11.51
N ALA A 550 22.27 20.72 -10.57
CA ALA A 550 21.95 22.08 -10.16
C ALA A 550 22.99 22.63 -9.17
N GLU A 551 22.97 23.96 -8.94
CA GLU A 551 23.89 24.63 -8.02
C GLU A 551 23.76 24.14 -6.56
N ASP A 552 22.56 23.68 -6.16
CA ASP A 552 22.29 23.11 -4.83
C ASP A 552 22.72 21.64 -4.69
N GLY A 553 23.38 21.07 -5.71
CA GLY A 553 23.89 19.70 -5.73
C GLY A 553 22.86 18.63 -6.06
N LYS A 554 21.62 19.00 -6.42
CA LYS A 554 20.61 18.08 -6.89
C LYS A 554 20.71 17.83 -8.38
N TYR A 555 20.07 16.78 -8.85
CA TYR A 555 20.12 16.29 -10.22
C TYR A 555 18.73 16.21 -10.82
N CYS A 556 18.60 16.50 -12.13
CA CYS A 556 17.41 16.22 -12.92
C CYS A 556 17.77 15.54 -14.24
N LEU A 557 16.78 14.99 -14.92
CA LEU A 557 16.99 14.43 -16.27
C LEU A 557 17.31 15.55 -17.27
N ALA A 558 18.35 15.37 -18.09
CA ALA A 558 18.72 16.34 -19.12
C ALA A 558 17.61 16.50 -20.16
N ASN A 559 16.93 15.41 -20.53
CA ASN A 559 15.81 15.39 -21.47
C ASN A 559 14.49 15.14 -20.77
N TYR A 560 14.22 15.84 -19.67
CA TYR A 560 13.01 15.63 -18.89
C TYR A 560 11.70 15.78 -19.69
N ILE A 561 11.70 16.58 -20.74
CA ILE A 561 10.54 16.80 -21.61
C ILE A 561 10.06 15.51 -22.26
N ASP A 562 10.95 14.58 -22.57
CA ASP A 562 10.60 13.29 -23.20
C ASP A 562 9.76 12.39 -22.27
N PHE A 563 9.73 12.68 -20.97
CA PHE A 563 9.04 11.89 -19.95
C PHE A 563 7.76 12.53 -19.42
N ILE A 564 7.44 13.78 -19.83
CA ILE A 564 6.21 14.48 -19.42
C ILE A 564 4.96 13.75 -19.92
N TYR A 565 5.04 13.12 -21.07
CA TYR A 565 3.90 12.53 -21.80
C TYR A 565 3.93 10.99 -21.89
N ASP A 566 4.77 10.31 -21.12
CA ASP A 566 4.91 8.84 -21.16
C ASP A 566 3.68 8.09 -20.57
N PHE A 567 2.49 8.68 -20.74
CA PHE A 567 1.22 8.14 -20.24
C PHE A 567 0.28 7.65 -21.35
N ASN A 568 0.76 7.54 -22.59
CA ASN A 568 -0.03 6.99 -23.70
C ASN A 568 0.26 5.51 -23.92
#